data_b9fc689ffb8c736caa5ac5fa904eac81
#
_entry.id   b9fc689ffb8c736caa5ac5fa904eac81
#
_cell.length_a   1.000
_cell.length_b   1.000
_cell.length_c   1.000
_cell.angle_alpha   90.00
_cell.angle_beta   90.00
_cell.angle_gamma   90.00
#
_symmetry.space_group_name_H-M   'P 1'
#
loop_
_entity.id
_entity.type
_entity.pdbx_description
1 polymer ?
#
loop_
_entity_poly.entity_id
_entity_poly.type
_entity_poly.pdbx_seq_one_letter_code
_entity_poly.pdbx_strand_id
1 'polypeptide(L)'
;MATPAPKKKPAASGKALVARIEAMEKRYDAVGAALARLDGALNDFAPLRDDLAALREYQESGQWLRDFEADEAGRIPAGVKRGVLSEDGLYELLAEADRIRDLIKNLL
;
A
#
# COMPACT_ATOMS: atom_id res chain seq x y z
N MET A 1 -16.40 -35.61 -21.75
CA MET A 1 -16.18 -36.04 -21.48
C MET A 1 -15.27 -36.21 -20.88
N ALA A 2 -15.25 -36.40 -20.47
CA ALA A 2 -14.58 -36.54 -19.76
C ALA A 2 -13.45 -36.95 -19.98
N THR A 3 -12.86 -37.02 -19.38
CA THR A 3 -11.77 -37.22 -19.52
C THR A 3 -11.43 -38.34 -19.06
N PRO A 4 -10.93 -38.89 -19.34
CA PRO A 4 -10.57 -39.97 -19.08
C PRO A 4 -9.65 -40.13 -18.22
N ALA A 5 -9.79 -40.71 -17.66
CA ALA A 5 -9.01 -40.92 -16.86
C ALA A 5 -7.96 -41.52 -17.14
N PRO A 6 -7.17 -41.34 -16.74
CA PRO A 6 -6.08 -41.69 -17.05
C PRO A 6 -5.71 -42.79 -16.47
N LYS A 7 -5.91 -43.45 -16.37
CA LYS A 7 -5.61 -44.43 -16.03
C LYS A 7 -4.57 -44.72 -15.38
N LYS A 8 -4.11 -45.31 -15.08
CA LYS A 8 -3.19 -45.70 -14.51
C LYS A 8 -2.11 -45.05 -14.49
N LYS A 9 -1.87 -44.35 -13.67
CA LYS A 9 -0.75 -43.66 -13.65
C LYS A 9 0.31 -44.36 -12.97
N PRO A 10 1.50 -44.23 -13.37
CA PRO A 10 2.65 -44.71 -12.66
C PRO A 10 2.77 -44.00 -11.32
N ALA A 11 3.42 -44.63 -10.38
CA ALA A 11 3.65 -44.03 -9.08
C ALA A 11 4.35 -42.71 -9.18
N ALA A 12 5.28 -42.56 -10.15
CA ALA A 12 5.97 -41.31 -10.37
C ALA A 12 4.99 -40.20 -10.73
N SER A 13 3.95 -40.48 -11.51
CA SER A 13 2.93 -39.49 -11.87
C SER A 13 2.12 -39.10 -10.65
N GLY A 14 1.86 -40.02 -9.75
CA GLY A 14 1.16 -39.73 -8.51
C GLY A 14 1.97 -38.80 -7.64
N LYS A 15 3.27 -39.04 -7.55
CA LYS A 15 4.17 -38.15 -6.80
C LYS A 15 4.23 -36.77 -7.41
N ALA A 16 4.28 -36.68 -8.72
CA ALA A 16 4.31 -35.40 -9.39
C ALA A 16 3.02 -34.61 -9.14
N LEU A 17 1.89 -35.29 -9.13
CA LEU A 17 0.62 -34.67 -8.82
C LEU A 17 0.62 -34.11 -7.41
N VAL A 18 1.02 -34.92 -6.44
CA VAL A 18 1.05 -34.49 -5.04
C VAL A 18 2.01 -33.31 -4.86
N ALA A 19 3.20 -33.42 -5.44
CA ALA A 19 4.20 -32.35 -5.33
C ALA A 19 3.66 -31.05 -5.91
N ARG A 20 2.95 -31.12 -7.03
CA ARG A 20 2.38 -29.92 -7.64
C ARG A 20 1.30 -29.33 -6.73
N ILE A 21 0.44 -30.15 -6.18
CA ILE A 21 -0.62 -29.67 -5.30
C ILE A 21 0.00 -29.04 -4.06
N GLU A 22 1.00 -29.68 -3.47
CA GLU A 22 1.65 -29.12 -2.29
C GLU A 22 2.32 -27.79 -2.60
N ALA A 23 2.95 -27.66 -3.76
CA ALA A 23 3.55 -26.40 -4.18
C ALA A 23 2.50 -25.31 -4.37
N MET A 24 1.37 -25.66 -4.97
CA MET A 24 0.30 -24.70 -5.19
C MET A 24 -0.38 -24.30 -3.88
N GLU A 25 -0.49 -25.24 -2.93
CA GLU A 25 -1.05 -24.93 -1.62
C GLU A 25 -0.20 -23.92 -0.88
N LYS A 26 1.12 -24.02 -0.98
CA LYS A 26 1.99 -23.04 -0.35
C LYS A 26 1.79 -21.65 -0.95
N ARG A 27 1.66 -21.59 -2.27
CA ARG A 27 1.41 -20.31 -2.95
C ARG A 27 0.05 -19.74 -2.59
N TYR A 28 -0.95 -20.61 -2.55
CA TYR A 28 -2.30 -20.25 -2.18
C TYR A 28 -2.32 -19.61 -0.78
N ASP A 29 -1.68 -20.28 0.19
CA ASP A 29 -1.64 -19.78 1.56
C ASP A 29 -0.89 -18.46 1.66
N ALA A 30 0.26 -18.36 0.97
CA ALA A 30 1.08 -17.16 1.03
C ALA A 30 0.36 -15.96 0.42
N VAL A 31 -0.25 -16.17 -0.74
CA VAL A 31 -0.98 -15.09 -1.42
C VAL A 31 -2.21 -14.69 -0.60
N GLY A 32 -2.94 -15.68 -0.09
CA GLY A 32 -4.13 -15.40 0.72
C GLY A 32 -3.80 -14.58 1.96
N ALA A 33 -2.73 -14.95 2.66
CA ALA A 33 -2.31 -14.22 3.85
C ALA A 33 -1.88 -12.79 3.51
N ALA A 34 -1.15 -12.62 2.41
CA ALA A 34 -0.70 -11.29 1.99
C ALA A 34 -1.89 -10.42 1.58
N LEU A 35 -2.86 -11.00 0.87
CA LEU A 35 -4.05 -10.25 0.46
C LEU A 35 -4.87 -9.81 1.68
N ALA A 36 -4.95 -10.65 2.70
CA ALA A 36 -5.68 -10.28 3.91
C ALA A 36 -5.00 -9.10 4.61
N ARG A 37 -3.67 -9.09 4.66
CA ARG A 37 -2.94 -7.97 5.25
C ARG A 37 -3.13 -6.69 4.44
N LEU A 38 -3.08 -6.80 3.12
CA LEU A 38 -3.28 -5.65 2.24
C LEU A 38 -4.69 -5.10 2.40
N ASP A 39 -5.68 -5.97 2.43
CA ASP A 39 -7.07 -5.56 2.62
C ASP A 39 -7.23 -4.81 3.93
N GLY A 40 -6.64 -5.31 5.01
CA GLY A 40 -6.68 -4.64 6.31
C GLY A 40 -6.05 -3.27 6.26
N ALA A 41 -4.88 -3.15 5.61
CA ALA A 41 -4.20 -1.87 5.50
C ALA A 41 -5.01 -0.87 4.68
N LEU A 42 -5.64 -1.33 3.59
CA LEU A 42 -6.48 -0.45 2.77
C LEU A 42 -7.71 0.02 3.55
N ASN A 43 -8.30 -0.88 4.34
CA ASN A 43 -9.43 -0.50 5.18
C ASN A 43 -9.03 0.51 6.25
N ASP A 44 -7.84 0.37 6.80
CA ASP A 44 -7.34 1.31 7.79
C ASP A 44 -7.08 2.68 7.17
N PHE A 45 -6.65 2.70 5.91
CA PHE A 45 -6.34 3.95 5.23
C PHE A 45 -7.58 4.65 4.69
N ALA A 46 -8.63 3.92 4.34
CA ALA A 46 -9.81 4.49 3.69
C ALA A 46 -10.38 5.73 4.42
N PRO A 47 -10.49 5.72 5.76
CA PRO A 47 -10.99 6.91 6.47
C PRO A 47 -10.08 8.13 6.36
N LEU A 48 -8.83 7.95 5.96
CA LEU A 48 -7.85 9.02 5.86
C LEU A 48 -7.76 9.65 4.48
N ARG A 49 -8.62 9.22 3.55
CA ARG A 49 -8.62 9.77 2.18
C ARG A 49 -8.85 11.27 2.18
N ASP A 50 -9.78 11.74 2.99
CA ASP A 50 -10.08 13.17 3.05
C ASP A 50 -8.92 13.95 3.68
N ASP A 51 -8.23 13.34 4.64
CA ASP A 51 -7.06 13.96 5.25
C ASP A 51 -5.95 14.11 4.22
N LEU A 52 -5.74 13.09 3.39
CA LEU A 52 -4.74 13.17 2.33
C LEU A 52 -5.10 14.26 1.33
N ALA A 53 -6.37 14.34 0.94
CA ALA A 53 -6.85 15.37 0.02
C ALA A 53 -6.63 16.77 0.61
N ALA A 54 -6.90 16.92 1.90
CA ALA A 54 -6.70 18.21 2.59
C ALA A 54 -5.23 18.61 2.60
N LEU A 55 -4.33 17.64 2.80
CA LEU A 55 -2.90 17.91 2.77
C LEU A 55 -2.43 18.34 1.37
N ARG A 56 -2.98 17.72 0.32
CA ARG A 56 -2.65 18.13 -1.04
C ARG A 56 -3.12 19.55 -1.32
N GLU A 57 -4.34 19.86 -0.90
CA GLU A 57 -4.90 21.19 -1.09
C GLU A 57 -4.07 22.23 -0.32
N TYR A 58 -3.66 21.89 0.89
CA TYR A 58 -2.83 22.77 1.70
C TYR A 58 -1.55 23.16 0.96
N GLN A 59 -0.92 22.21 0.30
CA GLN A 59 0.28 22.47 -0.48
C GLN A 59 -0.03 23.24 -1.77
N GLU A 60 -1.04 22.77 -2.51
CA GLU A 60 -1.31 23.31 -3.86
C GLU A 60 -1.90 24.70 -3.83
N SER A 61 -2.63 25.04 -2.79
CA SER A 61 -3.23 26.37 -2.67
C SER A 61 -2.22 27.47 -2.35
N GLY A 62 -1.02 27.08 -1.93
CA GLY A 62 -0.01 28.04 -1.48
C GLY A 62 -0.11 28.36 0.00
N GLN A 63 -1.09 27.83 0.70
CA GLN A 63 -1.23 28.09 2.13
C GLN A 63 -0.05 27.52 2.92
N TRP A 64 0.44 26.35 2.52
CA TRP A 64 1.62 25.79 3.17
C TRP A 64 2.80 26.74 3.13
N LEU A 65 3.06 27.36 1.98
CA LEU A 65 4.20 28.26 1.85
C LEU A 65 4.04 29.48 2.75
N ARG A 66 2.84 30.04 2.80
CA ARG A 66 2.57 31.19 3.69
C ARG A 66 2.79 30.83 5.14
N ASP A 67 2.36 29.64 5.54
CA ASP A 67 2.54 29.20 6.92
C ASP A 67 4.00 28.87 7.22
N PHE A 68 4.71 28.32 6.25
CA PHE A 68 6.13 28.04 6.38
C PHE A 68 6.90 29.36 6.61
N GLU A 69 6.57 30.39 5.83
CA GLU A 69 7.20 31.69 5.96
C GLU A 69 6.88 32.35 7.31
N ALA A 70 5.66 32.14 7.79
CA ALA A 70 5.28 32.63 9.11
C ALA A 70 6.10 31.94 10.21
N ASP A 71 6.35 30.65 10.05
CA ASP A 71 7.18 29.90 10.99
C ASP A 71 8.63 30.43 10.97
N GLU A 72 9.16 30.65 9.77
CA GLU A 72 10.51 31.19 9.61
C GLU A 72 10.62 32.57 10.25
N ALA A 73 9.56 33.34 10.24
CA ALA A 73 9.51 34.65 10.84
C ALA A 73 9.28 34.62 12.36
N GLY A 74 9.20 33.42 12.96
CA GLY A 74 9.03 33.28 14.40
C GLY A 74 7.63 33.61 14.88
N ARG A 75 6.61 33.55 14.01
CA ARG A 75 5.26 33.94 14.37
C ARG A 75 4.44 32.84 15.01
N ILE A 76 4.98 31.60 15.06
CA ILE A 76 4.25 30.48 15.62
C ILE A 76 4.77 30.19 17.04
N PRO A 77 3.87 30.10 18.01
CA PRO A 77 4.27 29.78 19.39
C PRO A 77 5.02 28.46 19.49
N ALA A 78 5.97 28.39 20.42
CA ALA A 78 6.86 27.24 20.56
C ALA A 78 6.13 25.92 20.82
N GLY A 79 4.96 25.95 21.46
CA GLY A 79 4.25 24.73 21.80
C GLY A 79 3.46 24.12 20.66
N VAL A 80 3.39 24.76 19.52
CA VAL A 80 2.62 24.27 18.39
C VAL A 80 3.44 23.22 17.62
N LYS A 81 2.81 22.06 17.36
CA LYS A 81 3.46 21.00 16.59
C LYS A 81 3.54 21.44 15.13
N ARG A 82 4.75 21.36 14.54
CA ARG A 82 5.01 21.91 13.22
C ARG A 82 5.69 20.95 12.27
N GLY A 83 5.49 19.65 12.47
CA GLY A 83 6.05 18.65 11.55
C GLY A 83 5.63 18.86 10.10
N VAL A 84 4.38 19.33 9.90
CA VAL A 84 3.87 19.57 8.55
C VAL A 84 4.58 20.75 7.87
N LEU A 85 5.22 21.62 8.65
CA LEU A 85 5.96 22.76 8.12
C LEU A 85 7.45 22.50 7.96
N SER A 86 7.90 21.29 8.21
CA SER A 86 9.29 20.95 7.92
C SER A 86 9.53 21.07 6.42
N GLU A 87 10.77 21.40 6.05
CA GLU A 87 11.09 21.78 4.68
C GLU A 87 10.64 20.74 3.65
N ASP A 88 10.88 19.45 3.92
CA ASP A 88 10.58 18.40 2.97
C ASP A 88 9.44 17.46 3.40
N GLY A 89 8.95 17.59 4.63
CA GLY A 89 8.05 16.60 5.21
C GLY A 89 6.78 16.38 4.41
N LEU A 90 6.07 17.45 4.10
CA LEU A 90 4.82 17.32 3.38
C LEU A 90 5.05 16.85 1.95
N TYR A 91 6.07 17.39 1.29
CA TYR A 91 6.41 16.96 -0.06
C TYR A 91 6.70 15.46 -0.10
N GLU A 92 7.50 14.97 0.83
CA GLU A 92 7.86 13.56 0.88
C GLU A 92 6.66 12.68 1.21
N LEU A 93 5.79 13.14 2.09
CA LEU A 93 4.58 12.39 2.41
C LEU A 93 3.68 12.22 1.18
N LEU A 94 3.47 13.30 0.45
CA LEU A 94 2.62 13.26 -0.74
C LEU A 94 3.26 12.42 -1.84
N ALA A 95 4.58 12.50 -1.99
CA ALA A 95 5.29 11.67 -2.94
C ALA A 95 5.19 10.19 -2.57
N GLU A 96 5.25 9.88 -1.28
CA GLU A 96 5.10 8.51 -0.82
C GLU A 96 3.69 7.99 -1.10
N ALA A 97 2.68 8.82 -0.90
CA ALA A 97 1.31 8.42 -1.22
C ALA A 97 1.17 8.07 -2.70
N ASP A 98 1.77 8.87 -3.57
CA ASP A 98 1.74 8.63 -5.00
C ASP A 98 2.50 7.35 -5.37
N ARG A 99 3.64 7.13 -4.73
CA ARG A 99 4.43 5.91 -4.96
C ARG A 99 3.65 4.66 -4.58
N ILE A 100 3.00 4.68 -3.42
CA ILE A 100 2.21 3.54 -2.95
C ILE A 100 1.02 3.30 -3.88
N ARG A 101 0.33 4.38 -4.30
CA ARG A 101 -0.78 4.25 -5.24
C ARG A 101 -0.34 3.56 -6.53
N ASP A 102 0.79 3.99 -7.08
CA ASP A 102 1.29 3.41 -8.32
C ASP A 102 1.73 1.97 -8.13
N LEU A 103 2.31 1.67 -6.98
CA LEU A 103 2.73 0.32 -6.66
C LEU A 103 1.53 -0.62 -6.64
N ILE A 104 0.45 -0.23 -5.97
CA ILE A 104 -0.76 -1.02 -5.91
C ILE A 104 -1.35 -1.21 -7.32
N LYS A 105 -1.42 -0.14 -8.11
CA LYS A 105 -1.95 -0.20 -9.45
C LYS A 105 -1.19 -1.18 -10.34
N ASN A 106 0.12 -1.23 -10.20
CA ASN A 106 0.95 -2.03 -11.09
C ASN A 106 1.19 -3.44 -10.59
N LEU A 107 0.86 -3.72 -9.33
CA LEU A 107 1.15 -5.00 -8.72
C LEU A 107 0.06 -6.04 -8.99
N LEU A 108 -1.15 -5.61 -9.12
CA LEU A 108 -2.28 -6.47 -9.34
C LEU A 108 -2.81 -6.35 -10.76
#